data_f68080d3f8eb56ec89b5637cfd60ae22
#
_entry.id   f68080d3f8eb56ec89b5637cfd60ae22
#
_cell.length_a   1.000
_cell.length_b   1.000
_cell.length_c   1.000
_cell.angle_alpha   90.00
_cell.angle_beta   90.00
_cell.angle_gamma   90.00
#
_symmetry.space_group_name_H-M   'P 1'
#
loop_
_entity.id
_entity.type
_entity.pdbx_description
1 polymer ?
#
loop_
_entity_poly.entity_id
_entity_poly.type
_entity_poly.pdbx_seq_one_letter_code
_entity_poly.pdbx_strand_id
1 'polypeptide(L)'
;MSSSADIRFVLFEPTHPGNIGSVARAIKTMGFQQLYLVNPPPEHICTDSRAMASGAQDVLHGAKVVTSLPEALEGCGLVLGASARHRRIGCPEMDPRECARQAMEQAASKPVALVFGPERSGLANEELDLCSAIVYIPANPDYSSLNLSQAVQIIAYELRQQQILERELPPRESPLAGPAAMELFYEHFERVLLASGFLNPQNPRHLMRRLRRLFNRAQVDENELNILRGILSAVAPGSGPRPKP
;
A
#
# COMPACT_ATOMS: atom_id res chain seq x y z
N MET A 1 21.08 15.46 1.56
CA MET A 1 20.98 14.02 1.84
C MET A 1 19.58 13.62 1.39
N SER A 2 19.46 12.87 0.30
CA SER A 2 18.15 12.41 -0.19
C SER A 2 17.53 11.52 0.90
N SER A 3 16.37 11.91 1.45
CA SER A 3 15.59 11.05 2.33
C SER A 3 15.32 9.75 1.57
N SER A 4 15.88 8.65 2.05
CA SER A 4 15.59 7.33 1.47
C SER A 4 14.10 7.08 1.67
N ALA A 5 13.37 6.82 0.60
CA ALA A 5 11.97 6.47 0.68
C ALA A 5 11.77 5.33 1.68
N ASP A 6 10.85 5.51 2.62
CA ASP A 6 10.58 4.52 3.68
C ASP A 6 9.66 3.43 3.13
N ILE A 7 10.26 2.47 2.42
CA ILE A 7 9.59 1.31 1.81
C ILE A 7 9.94 0.05 2.58
N ARG A 8 8.94 -0.62 3.15
CA ARG A 8 9.06 -1.90 3.86
C ARG A 8 8.69 -3.05 2.93
N PHE A 9 9.61 -3.97 2.72
CA PHE A 9 9.32 -5.25 2.05
C PHE A 9 8.94 -6.26 3.12
N VAL A 10 7.69 -6.69 3.14
CA VAL A 10 7.13 -7.57 4.17
C VAL A 10 6.89 -8.95 3.57
N LEU A 11 7.59 -9.97 4.07
CA LEU A 11 7.35 -11.36 3.74
C LEU A 11 6.47 -11.98 4.83
N PHE A 12 5.26 -12.35 4.48
CA PHE A 12 4.32 -13.02 5.38
C PHE A 12 4.48 -14.53 5.26
N GLU A 13 4.87 -15.16 6.37
CA GLU A 13 5.09 -16.61 6.51
C GLU A 13 5.95 -17.22 5.37
N PRO A 14 7.12 -16.65 5.06
CA PRO A 14 7.99 -17.21 4.04
C PRO A 14 8.46 -18.60 4.49
N THR A 15 8.46 -19.59 3.58
CA THR A 15 8.75 -20.99 3.93
C THR A 15 10.19 -21.39 3.66
N HIS A 16 10.85 -20.77 2.67
CA HIS A 16 12.18 -21.16 2.23
C HIS A 16 13.25 -20.10 2.58
N PRO A 17 14.23 -20.44 3.45
CA PRO A 17 15.32 -19.51 3.81
C PRO A 17 16.09 -18.96 2.60
N GLY A 18 16.30 -19.78 1.56
CA GLY A 18 16.95 -19.33 0.32
C GLY A 18 16.20 -18.22 -0.40
N ASN A 19 14.85 -18.22 -0.36
CA ASN A 19 14.03 -17.12 -0.90
C ASN A 19 14.21 -15.83 -0.09
N ILE A 20 14.30 -15.93 1.24
CA ILE A 20 14.55 -14.78 2.12
C ILE A 20 15.89 -14.12 1.76
N GLY A 21 16.95 -14.94 1.60
CA GLY A 21 18.25 -14.45 1.16
C GLY A 21 18.21 -13.79 -0.22
N SER A 22 17.51 -14.42 -1.18
CA SER A 22 17.34 -13.89 -2.53
C SER A 22 16.57 -12.57 -2.53
N VAL A 23 15.55 -12.43 -1.67
CA VAL A 23 14.80 -11.18 -1.48
C VAL A 23 15.71 -10.09 -0.91
N ALA A 24 16.52 -10.39 0.11
CA ALA A 24 17.47 -9.42 0.67
C ALA A 24 18.40 -8.88 -0.42
N ARG A 25 18.90 -9.76 -1.31
CA ARG A 25 19.70 -9.36 -2.47
C ARG A 25 18.92 -8.51 -3.46
N ALA A 26 17.68 -8.88 -3.79
CA ALA A 26 16.84 -8.17 -4.73
C ALA A 26 16.61 -6.72 -4.29
N ILE A 27 16.19 -6.51 -3.03
CA ILE A 27 15.90 -5.16 -2.52
C ILE A 27 17.18 -4.32 -2.39
N LYS A 28 18.27 -4.90 -1.91
CA LYS A 28 19.57 -4.19 -1.83
C LYS A 28 20.09 -3.75 -3.20
N THR A 29 19.97 -4.61 -4.21
CA THR A 29 20.38 -4.29 -5.58
C THR A 29 19.64 -3.09 -6.14
N MET A 30 18.40 -2.89 -5.73
CA MET A 30 17.56 -1.75 -6.11
C MET A 30 17.67 -0.54 -5.16
N GLY A 31 18.54 -0.62 -4.14
CA GLY A 31 18.83 0.49 -3.22
C GLY A 31 17.89 0.57 -2.02
N PHE A 32 17.16 -0.49 -1.72
CA PHE A 32 16.30 -0.61 -0.53
C PHE A 32 16.96 -1.48 0.54
N GLN A 33 16.51 -1.33 1.80
CA GLN A 33 17.12 -2.01 2.94
C GLN A 33 16.12 -2.57 3.96
N GLN A 34 14.87 -2.10 3.96
CA GLN A 34 13.91 -2.48 4.99
C GLN A 34 13.20 -3.80 4.65
N LEU A 35 13.65 -4.88 5.25
CA LEU A 35 13.05 -6.20 5.16
C LEU A 35 12.35 -6.53 6.48
N TYR A 36 11.09 -6.92 6.40
CA TYR A 36 10.28 -7.42 7.50
C TYR A 36 9.89 -8.87 7.24
N LEU A 37 9.99 -9.70 8.26
CA LEU A 37 9.66 -11.12 8.21
C LEU A 37 8.58 -11.40 9.26
N VAL A 38 7.38 -11.76 8.81
CA VAL A 38 6.29 -12.15 9.70
C VAL A 38 6.30 -13.66 9.82
N ASN A 39 6.46 -14.19 11.03
CA ASN A 39 6.53 -15.63 11.33
C ASN A 39 7.45 -16.42 10.37
N PRO A 40 8.71 -16.02 10.17
CA PRO A 40 9.62 -16.79 9.34
C PRO A 40 9.96 -18.14 10.00
N PRO A 41 10.48 -19.12 9.25
CA PRO A 41 10.98 -20.35 9.86
C PRO A 41 12.10 -20.04 10.88
N PRO A 42 12.22 -20.84 11.95
CA PRO A 42 13.22 -20.57 13.02
C PRO A 42 14.65 -20.40 12.49
N GLU A 43 15.02 -21.19 11.47
CA GLU A 43 16.35 -21.14 10.84
C GLU A 43 16.37 -20.29 9.57
N HIS A 44 15.63 -19.17 9.54
CA HIS A 44 15.59 -18.28 8.37
C HIS A 44 16.96 -17.67 8.02
N ILE A 45 17.87 -17.56 9.00
CA ILE A 45 19.27 -17.20 8.78
C ILE A 45 20.13 -18.46 8.87
N CYS A 46 20.37 -19.10 7.75
CA CYS A 46 21.17 -20.33 7.61
C CYS A 46 22.16 -20.22 6.44
N THR A 47 22.86 -21.31 6.14
CA THR A 47 23.82 -21.35 5.03
C THR A 47 23.16 -20.99 3.70
N ASP A 48 21.95 -21.49 3.42
CA ASP A 48 21.25 -21.25 2.17
C ASP A 48 20.83 -19.79 2.02
N SER A 49 20.22 -19.18 3.06
CA SER A 49 19.84 -17.77 3.01
C SER A 49 21.04 -16.86 2.85
N ARG A 50 22.15 -17.18 3.53
CA ARG A 50 23.42 -16.42 3.39
C ARG A 50 24.02 -16.54 2.00
N ALA A 51 24.05 -17.74 1.43
CA ALA A 51 24.56 -17.97 0.07
C ALA A 51 23.75 -17.18 -0.96
N MET A 52 22.40 -17.24 -0.85
CA MET A 52 21.50 -16.54 -1.77
C MET A 52 21.51 -15.01 -1.58
N ALA A 53 21.71 -14.51 -0.36
CA ALA A 53 21.86 -13.09 -0.08
C ALA A 53 23.17 -12.52 -0.67
N SER A 54 24.22 -13.36 -0.81
CA SER A 54 25.52 -12.92 -1.34
C SER A 54 26.03 -11.65 -0.62
N GLY A 55 26.22 -10.53 -1.34
CA GLY A 55 26.64 -9.25 -0.77
C GLY A 55 25.57 -8.47 0.01
N ALA A 56 24.36 -9.03 0.20
CA ALA A 56 23.25 -8.38 0.93
C ALA A 56 23.06 -8.92 2.36
N GLN A 57 24.16 -9.34 2.99
CA GLN A 57 24.14 -9.89 4.37
C GLN A 57 23.66 -8.87 5.40
N ASP A 58 23.93 -7.60 5.21
CA ASP A 58 23.46 -6.49 6.04
C ASP A 58 21.93 -6.39 6.03
N VAL A 59 21.30 -6.51 4.87
CA VAL A 59 19.83 -6.51 4.74
C VAL A 59 19.23 -7.77 5.36
N LEU A 60 19.84 -8.94 5.12
CA LEU A 60 19.37 -10.21 5.67
C LEU A 60 19.43 -10.20 7.21
N HIS A 61 20.54 -9.79 7.80
CA HIS A 61 20.70 -9.76 9.27
C HIS A 61 19.98 -8.57 9.91
N GLY A 62 19.74 -7.49 9.15
CA GLY A 62 18.96 -6.33 9.59
C GLY A 62 17.45 -6.52 9.46
N ALA A 63 16.99 -7.66 8.95
CA ALA A 63 15.56 -7.95 8.80
C ALA A 63 14.85 -7.92 10.16
N LYS A 64 13.72 -7.20 10.21
CA LYS A 64 12.88 -7.14 11.42
C LYS A 64 11.93 -8.33 11.45
N VAL A 65 12.07 -9.19 12.44
CA VAL A 65 11.18 -10.33 12.68
C VAL A 65 10.05 -9.91 13.59
N VAL A 66 8.83 -10.15 13.17
CA VAL A 66 7.60 -9.83 13.89
C VAL A 66 6.65 -11.03 13.94
N THR A 67 5.67 -11.01 14.83
CA THR A 67 4.76 -12.13 15.08
C THR A 67 3.44 -12.01 14.36
N SER A 68 3.11 -10.84 13.79
CA SER A 68 1.85 -10.62 13.09
C SER A 68 2.00 -9.61 11.95
N LEU A 69 1.12 -9.73 10.94
CA LEU A 69 1.10 -8.78 9.83
C LEU A 69 0.76 -7.35 10.30
N PRO A 70 -0.24 -7.12 11.17
CA PRO A 70 -0.51 -5.77 11.70
C PRO A 70 0.71 -5.10 12.34
N GLU A 71 1.56 -5.86 13.05
CA GLU A 71 2.80 -5.35 13.64
C GLU A 71 3.79 -4.86 12.56
N ALA A 72 3.93 -5.60 11.45
CA ALA A 72 4.77 -5.19 10.32
C ALA A 72 4.26 -3.92 9.63
N LEU A 73 2.93 -3.70 9.68
CA LEU A 73 2.23 -2.60 9.01
C LEU A 73 2.08 -1.35 9.87
N GLU A 74 2.47 -1.40 11.14
CA GLU A 74 2.30 -0.30 12.08
C GLU A 74 2.92 1.00 11.56
N GLY A 75 2.14 2.08 11.54
CA GLY A 75 2.56 3.41 11.07
C GLY A 75 2.61 3.57 9.55
N CYS A 76 2.35 2.52 8.75
CA CYS A 76 2.30 2.65 7.30
C CYS A 76 1.09 3.49 6.86
N GLY A 77 1.32 4.36 5.87
CA GLY A 77 0.27 5.15 5.22
C GLY A 77 -0.37 4.44 4.03
N LEU A 78 0.33 3.46 3.45
CA LEU A 78 -0.12 2.67 2.31
C LEU A 78 0.36 1.23 2.44
N VAL A 79 -0.52 0.27 2.17
CA VAL A 79 -0.21 -1.15 2.19
C VAL A 79 -0.62 -1.76 0.85
N LEU A 80 0.33 -2.40 0.16
CA LEU A 80 0.14 -2.98 -1.17
C LEU A 80 0.48 -4.47 -1.12
N GLY A 81 -0.49 -5.33 -1.43
CA GLY A 81 -0.33 -6.78 -1.39
C GLY A 81 -0.05 -7.36 -2.77
N ALA A 82 1.03 -8.16 -2.93
CA ALA A 82 1.32 -8.85 -4.17
C ALA A 82 0.47 -10.12 -4.33
N SER A 83 -0.16 -10.31 -5.50
CA SER A 83 -0.96 -11.48 -5.82
C SER A 83 -0.72 -11.93 -7.26
N ALA A 84 -0.58 -13.26 -7.46
CA ALA A 84 -0.52 -13.87 -8.80
C ALA A 84 -1.92 -14.13 -9.40
N ARG A 85 -2.99 -13.85 -8.65
CA ARG A 85 -4.37 -14.13 -9.06
C ARG A 85 -5.19 -12.86 -9.08
N HIS A 86 -5.96 -12.67 -10.14
CA HIS A 86 -7.00 -11.64 -10.14
C HIS A 86 -8.06 -11.93 -9.08
N ARG A 87 -8.41 -10.93 -8.30
CA ARG A 87 -9.44 -11.08 -7.25
C ARG A 87 -10.71 -10.35 -7.67
N ARG A 88 -11.84 -11.05 -7.60
CA ARG A 88 -13.16 -10.52 -8.03
C ARG A 88 -13.80 -9.54 -7.06
N ILE A 89 -13.31 -9.42 -5.83
CA ILE A 89 -13.98 -8.67 -4.77
C ILE A 89 -13.12 -7.48 -4.30
N GLY A 90 -13.53 -6.30 -4.74
CA GLY A 90 -13.47 -5.05 -3.97
C GLY A 90 -12.15 -4.30 -3.82
N CYS A 91 -11.01 -4.93 -3.89
CA CYS A 91 -9.73 -4.24 -3.76
C CYS A 91 -9.24 -3.74 -5.15
N PRO A 92 -8.80 -2.49 -5.28
CA PRO A 92 -8.20 -2.01 -6.54
C PRO A 92 -7.00 -2.87 -6.93
N GLU A 93 -6.93 -3.26 -8.21
CA GLU A 93 -5.76 -3.93 -8.76
C GLU A 93 -4.93 -2.94 -9.56
N MET A 94 -3.61 -3.07 -9.46
CA MET A 94 -2.65 -2.26 -10.22
C MET A 94 -1.48 -3.12 -10.70
N ASP A 95 -0.80 -2.65 -11.74
CA ASP A 95 0.45 -3.25 -12.19
C ASP A 95 1.65 -2.77 -11.34
N PRO A 96 2.84 -3.39 -11.48
CA PRO A 96 4.03 -3.01 -10.71
C PRO A 96 4.48 -1.56 -10.91
N ARG A 97 4.25 -0.99 -12.10
CA ARG A 97 4.64 0.39 -12.42
C ARG A 97 3.77 1.40 -11.69
N GLU A 98 2.45 1.19 -11.71
CA GLU A 98 1.51 2.02 -10.97
C GLU A 98 1.68 1.85 -9.45
N CYS A 99 1.94 0.62 -8.99
CA CYS A 99 2.34 0.34 -7.61
C CYS A 99 3.53 1.18 -7.18
N ALA A 100 4.59 1.18 -7.99
CA ALA A 100 5.81 1.92 -7.70
C ALA A 100 5.56 3.43 -7.64
N ARG A 101 4.76 3.98 -8.56
CA ARG A 101 4.39 5.40 -8.57
C ARG A 101 3.67 5.80 -7.29
N GLN A 102 2.62 5.06 -6.90
CA GLN A 102 1.86 5.35 -5.68
C GLN A 102 2.68 5.16 -4.41
N ALA A 103 3.49 4.09 -4.37
CA ALA A 103 4.37 3.81 -3.23
C ALA A 103 5.39 4.93 -3.01
N MET A 104 6.03 5.40 -4.07
CA MET A 104 7.02 6.47 -3.98
C MET A 104 6.39 7.80 -3.56
N GLU A 105 5.25 8.15 -4.14
CA GLU A 105 4.49 9.35 -3.76
C GLU A 105 4.12 9.33 -2.26
N GLN A 106 3.61 8.20 -1.76
CA GLN A 106 3.23 8.07 -0.35
C GLN A 106 4.43 8.02 0.59
N ALA A 107 5.54 7.39 0.17
CA ALA A 107 6.76 7.25 0.97
C ALA A 107 7.44 8.59 1.30
N ALA A 108 7.07 9.68 0.63
CA ALA A 108 7.48 11.03 0.99
C ALA A 108 6.93 11.51 2.33
N SER A 109 5.80 10.96 2.79
CA SER A 109 5.10 11.39 3.99
C SER A 109 5.00 10.32 5.08
N LYS A 110 4.80 9.07 4.71
CA LYS A 110 4.63 7.93 5.63
C LYS A 110 5.24 6.65 5.06
N PRO A 111 5.66 5.70 5.90
CA PRO A 111 6.13 4.40 5.44
C PRO A 111 5.11 3.70 4.56
N VAL A 112 5.59 2.95 3.58
CA VAL A 112 4.78 2.11 2.69
C VAL A 112 5.18 0.66 2.87
N ALA A 113 4.21 -0.25 2.98
CA ALA A 113 4.45 -1.68 3.05
C ALA A 113 4.08 -2.36 1.73
N LEU A 114 5.00 -3.18 1.22
CA LEU A 114 4.80 -4.11 0.12
C LEU A 114 4.76 -5.52 0.70
N VAL A 115 3.60 -6.14 0.67
CA VAL A 115 3.34 -7.42 1.34
C VAL A 115 3.34 -8.56 0.33
N PHE A 116 4.12 -9.60 0.63
CA PHE A 116 4.24 -10.81 -0.17
C PHE A 116 3.90 -12.00 0.71
N GLY A 117 3.01 -12.86 0.23
CA GLY A 117 2.57 -14.05 0.96
C GLY A 117 3.49 -15.26 0.80
N PRO A 118 3.15 -16.37 1.47
CA PRO A 118 3.84 -17.65 1.35
C PRO A 118 3.94 -18.12 -0.10
N GLU A 119 5.04 -18.79 -0.43
CA GLU A 119 5.38 -19.19 -1.81
C GLU A 119 4.31 -20.08 -2.46
N ARG A 120 3.62 -20.91 -1.67
CA ARG A 120 2.64 -21.87 -2.18
C ARG A 120 1.24 -21.31 -2.33
N SER A 121 0.79 -20.53 -1.35
CA SER A 121 -0.60 -20.07 -1.25
C SER A 121 -0.79 -18.62 -1.70
N GLY A 122 0.26 -17.79 -1.60
CA GLY A 122 0.13 -16.35 -1.67
C GLY A 122 -0.62 -15.78 -0.45
N LEU A 123 -1.03 -14.55 -0.49
CA LEU A 123 -1.86 -13.90 0.55
C LEU A 123 -3.28 -14.45 0.50
N ALA A 124 -3.85 -14.81 1.65
CA ALA A 124 -5.26 -15.15 1.81
C ALA A 124 -6.13 -13.88 1.87
N ASN A 125 -7.44 -14.04 2.02
CA ASN A 125 -8.35 -12.88 2.02
C ASN A 125 -8.14 -12.00 3.25
N GLU A 126 -7.82 -12.61 4.39
CA GLU A 126 -7.58 -11.93 5.66
C GLU A 126 -6.40 -10.97 5.58
N GLU A 127 -5.29 -11.35 4.93
CA GLU A 127 -4.14 -10.48 4.72
C GLU A 127 -4.43 -9.42 3.64
N LEU A 128 -5.19 -9.79 2.60
CA LEU A 128 -5.56 -8.86 1.54
C LEU A 128 -6.56 -7.79 2.02
N ASP A 129 -7.38 -8.10 3.02
CA ASP A 129 -8.29 -7.12 3.64
C ASP A 129 -7.54 -6.01 4.39
N LEU A 130 -6.27 -6.24 4.76
CA LEU A 130 -5.38 -5.24 5.33
C LEU A 130 -4.67 -4.38 4.27
N CYS A 131 -4.78 -4.75 2.99
CA CYS A 131 -4.14 -4.05 1.90
C CYS A 131 -5.05 -2.97 1.30
N SER A 132 -4.47 -1.82 0.98
CA SER A 132 -5.15 -0.71 0.28
C SER A 132 -5.43 -1.06 -1.19
N ALA A 133 -4.52 -1.84 -1.80
CA ALA A 133 -4.63 -2.31 -3.17
C ALA A 133 -3.81 -3.59 -3.39
N ILE A 134 -4.08 -4.27 -4.51
CA ILE A 134 -3.41 -5.49 -4.93
C ILE A 134 -2.50 -5.19 -6.11
N VAL A 135 -1.27 -5.65 -6.04
CA VAL A 135 -0.31 -5.59 -7.14
C VAL A 135 -0.34 -6.92 -7.88
N TYR A 136 -0.78 -6.87 -9.12
CA TYR A 136 -0.77 -8.01 -10.02
C TYR A 136 0.37 -7.85 -11.03
N ILE A 137 1.30 -8.82 -11.03
CA ILE A 137 2.38 -8.87 -12.02
C ILE A 137 1.90 -9.65 -13.22
N PRO A 138 1.73 -9.04 -14.40
CA PRO A 138 1.35 -9.75 -15.60
C PRO A 138 2.41 -10.82 -15.96
N ALA A 139 2.01 -12.08 -15.93
CA ALA A 139 2.85 -13.21 -16.27
C ALA A 139 2.14 -14.10 -17.30
N ASN A 140 2.83 -15.16 -17.78
CA ASN A 140 2.22 -16.12 -18.68
C ASN A 140 0.95 -16.72 -18.04
N PRO A 141 -0.24 -16.62 -18.66
CA PRO A 141 -1.49 -17.16 -18.11
C PRO A 141 -1.43 -18.66 -17.78
N ASP A 142 -0.66 -19.42 -18.55
CA ASP A 142 -0.52 -20.85 -18.36
C ASP A 142 0.48 -21.21 -17.25
N TYR A 143 1.32 -20.24 -16.82
CA TYR A 143 2.32 -20.42 -15.77
C TYR A 143 2.60 -19.06 -15.09
N SER A 144 1.65 -18.61 -14.28
CA SER A 144 1.64 -17.25 -13.71
C SER A 144 2.35 -17.12 -12.36
N SER A 145 2.69 -18.24 -11.70
CA SER A 145 3.32 -18.22 -10.38
C SER A 145 4.80 -17.87 -10.48
N LEU A 146 5.15 -16.67 -10.05
CA LEU A 146 6.55 -16.26 -9.92
C LEU A 146 7.14 -16.78 -8.60
N ASN A 147 8.44 -17.06 -8.61
CA ASN A 147 9.17 -17.21 -7.35
C ASN A 147 9.09 -15.92 -6.53
N LEU A 148 9.04 -16.05 -5.20
CA LEU A 148 8.90 -14.92 -4.27
C LEU A 148 9.94 -13.81 -4.54
N SER A 149 11.21 -14.17 -4.67
CA SER A 149 12.26 -13.17 -4.90
C SER A 149 12.20 -12.53 -6.28
N GLN A 150 11.66 -13.23 -7.29
CA GLN A 150 11.43 -12.66 -8.62
C GLN A 150 10.28 -11.64 -8.58
N ALA A 151 9.19 -11.92 -7.87
CA ALA A 151 8.11 -10.96 -7.68
C ALA A 151 8.61 -9.70 -6.95
N VAL A 152 9.39 -9.87 -5.88
CA VAL A 152 10.04 -8.75 -5.17
C VAL A 152 10.97 -7.96 -6.09
N GLN A 153 11.79 -8.66 -6.91
CA GLN A 153 12.73 -8.00 -7.83
C GLN A 153 12.01 -7.11 -8.84
N ILE A 154 10.88 -7.56 -9.40
CA ILE A 154 10.11 -6.78 -10.38
C ILE A 154 9.58 -5.51 -9.74
N ILE A 155 8.94 -5.62 -8.57
CA ILE A 155 8.38 -4.45 -7.88
C ILE A 155 9.51 -3.51 -7.41
N ALA A 156 10.60 -4.03 -6.86
CA ALA A 156 11.74 -3.24 -6.44
C ALA A 156 12.43 -2.52 -7.62
N TYR A 157 12.44 -3.14 -8.81
CA TYR A 157 12.95 -2.51 -10.03
C TYR A 157 12.07 -1.31 -10.43
N GLU A 158 10.75 -1.47 -10.45
CA GLU A 158 9.83 -0.37 -10.79
C GLU A 158 9.96 0.79 -9.77
N LEU A 159 10.07 0.48 -8.48
CA LEU A 159 10.34 1.50 -7.46
C LEU A 159 11.66 2.25 -7.73
N ARG A 160 12.71 1.53 -8.13
CA ARG A 160 13.99 2.15 -8.48
C ARG A 160 13.87 3.06 -9.71
N GLN A 161 13.07 2.65 -10.72
CA GLN A 161 12.79 3.51 -11.88
C GLN A 161 12.10 4.81 -11.45
N GLN A 162 11.11 4.74 -10.56
CA GLN A 162 10.44 5.95 -10.04
C GLN A 162 11.41 6.86 -9.28
N GLN A 163 12.31 6.33 -8.45
CA GLN A 163 13.33 7.13 -7.78
C GLN A 163 14.25 7.89 -8.75
N ILE A 164 14.51 7.33 -9.91
CA ILE A 164 15.31 7.98 -10.94
C ILE A 164 14.48 9.10 -11.61
N LEU A 165 13.21 8.83 -11.90
CA LEU A 165 12.28 9.79 -12.54
C LEU A 165 11.91 10.95 -11.60
N GLU A 166 11.68 10.68 -10.30
CA GLU A 166 11.33 11.72 -9.31
C GLU A 166 12.40 12.80 -9.12
N ARG A 167 13.65 12.50 -9.44
CA ARG A 167 14.70 13.53 -9.45
C ARG A 167 14.47 14.62 -10.50
N GLU A 168 13.54 14.40 -11.44
CA GLU A 168 13.21 15.27 -12.56
C GLU A 168 11.80 15.91 -12.46
N LEU A 169 10.95 15.51 -11.47
CA LEU A 169 9.59 16.02 -11.32
C LEU A 169 9.50 17.10 -10.20
N PRO A 170 8.73 18.17 -10.41
CA PRO A 170 8.49 19.15 -9.38
C PRO A 170 7.69 18.56 -8.19
N PRO A 171 7.90 19.04 -6.95
CA PRO A 171 7.15 18.57 -5.79
C PRO A 171 5.63 18.87 -5.94
N ARG A 172 4.80 17.99 -5.38
CA ARG A 172 3.34 18.24 -5.29
C ARG A 172 3.05 19.49 -4.50
N GLU A 173 2.02 20.23 -4.89
CA GLU A 173 1.56 21.44 -4.20
C GLU A 173 0.98 21.13 -2.80
N SER A 174 0.38 19.96 -2.61
CA SER A 174 -0.21 19.53 -1.34
C SER A 174 -0.06 18.03 -1.12
N PRO A 175 0.18 17.57 0.13
CA PRO A 175 0.24 16.14 0.44
C PRO A 175 -1.13 15.48 0.32
N LEU A 176 -1.15 14.15 0.07
CA LEU A 176 -2.40 13.39 0.05
C LEU A 176 -3.06 13.39 1.43
N ALA A 177 -4.39 13.48 1.42
CA ALA A 177 -5.19 13.39 2.64
C ALA A 177 -4.99 12.03 3.33
N GLY A 178 -4.53 12.06 4.58
CA GLY A 178 -4.29 10.86 5.36
C GLY A 178 -5.58 10.08 5.69
N PRO A 179 -5.47 8.76 5.99
CA PRO A 179 -6.63 7.91 6.26
C PRO A 179 -7.57 8.45 7.35
N ALA A 180 -7.01 8.99 8.44
CA ALA A 180 -7.82 9.58 9.51
C ALA A 180 -8.62 10.81 9.06
N ALA A 181 -8.02 11.66 8.23
CA ALA A 181 -8.70 12.84 7.69
C ALA A 181 -9.80 12.44 6.69
N MET A 182 -9.56 11.41 5.88
CA MET A 182 -10.54 10.83 4.98
C MET A 182 -11.71 10.18 5.74
N GLU A 183 -11.45 9.49 6.86
CA GLU A 183 -12.52 8.92 7.67
C GLU A 183 -13.45 9.99 8.24
N LEU A 184 -12.90 11.06 8.81
CA LEU A 184 -13.68 12.22 9.27
C LEU A 184 -14.49 12.90 8.15
N PHE A 185 -13.95 12.90 6.92
CA PHE A 185 -14.69 13.39 5.75
C PHE A 185 -15.87 12.47 5.41
N TYR A 186 -15.69 11.15 5.42
CA TYR A 186 -16.78 10.21 5.14
C TYR A 186 -17.88 10.28 6.19
N GLU A 187 -17.55 10.41 7.46
CA GLU A 187 -18.54 10.61 8.53
C GLU A 187 -19.33 11.93 8.32
N HIS A 188 -18.65 13.01 7.94
CA HIS A 188 -19.29 14.27 7.62
C HIS A 188 -20.20 14.14 6.40
N PHE A 189 -19.72 13.49 5.35
CA PHE A 189 -20.46 13.26 4.11
C PHE A 189 -21.73 12.45 4.36
N GLU A 190 -21.63 11.34 5.11
CA GLU A 190 -22.77 10.51 5.46
C GLU A 190 -23.85 11.29 6.22
N ARG A 191 -23.45 12.10 7.21
CA ARG A 191 -24.38 12.98 7.95
C ARG A 191 -25.13 13.95 7.03
N VAL A 192 -24.44 14.57 6.07
CA VAL A 192 -25.06 15.50 5.11
C VAL A 192 -26.02 14.76 4.18
N LEU A 193 -25.65 13.57 3.70
CA LEU A 193 -26.51 12.74 2.84
C LEU A 193 -27.76 12.25 3.56
N LEU A 194 -27.65 11.90 4.84
CA LEU A 194 -28.82 11.57 5.68
C LEU A 194 -29.72 12.78 5.91
N ALA A 195 -29.14 13.91 6.27
CA ALA A 195 -29.90 15.13 6.56
C ALA A 195 -30.58 15.71 5.32
N SER A 196 -30.02 15.54 4.12
CA SER A 196 -30.63 15.94 2.85
C SER A 196 -31.68 14.96 2.34
N GLY A 197 -31.83 13.77 2.96
CA GLY A 197 -32.71 12.72 2.48
C GLY A 197 -32.20 11.95 1.26
N PHE A 198 -30.99 12.25 0.77
CA PHE A 198 -30.40 11.52 -0.35
C PHE A 198 -30.01 10.08 0.02
N LEU A 199 -29.47 9.88 1.22
CA LEU A 199 -29.20 8.57 1.78
C LEU A 199 -30.41 8.10 2.60
N ASN A 200 -31.12 7.06 2.11
CA ASN A 200 -32.17 6.43 2.88
C ASN A 200 -31.58 5.38 3.83
N PRO A 201 -31.66 5.56 5.16
CA PRO A 201 -31.10 4.62 6.13
C PRO A 201 -31.78 3.23 6.10
N GLN A 202 -33.04 3.13 5.62
CA GLN A 202 -33.73 1.84 5.48
C GLN A 202 -33.33 1.08 4.22
N ASN A 203 -32.73 1.75 3.22
CA ASN A 203 -32.24 1.13 1.98
C ASN A 203 -30.99 1.83 1.46
N PRO A 204 -29.84 1.68 2.12
CA PRO A 204 -28.60 2.41 1.80
C PRO A 204 -27.92 1.97 0.50
N ARG A 205 -28.30 0.84 -0.13
CA ARG A 205 -27.81 0.32 -1.44
C ARG A 205 -26.28 0.43 -1.65
N HIS A 206 -25.50 0.23 -0.61
CA HIS A 206 -24.03 0.36 -0.65
C HIS A 206 -23.50 1.75 -1.07
N LEU A 207 -24.31 2.82 -0.94
CA LEU A 207 -23.94 4.15 -1.40
C LEU A 207 -22.62 4.63 -0.77
N MET A 208 -22.48 4.59 0.55
CA MET A 208 -21.26 5.02 1.24
C MET A 208 -20.04 4.20 0.80
N ARG A 209 -20.19 2.89 0.60
CA ARG A 209 -19.10 2.04 0.08
C ARG A 209 -18.67 2.48 -1.32
N ARG A 210 -19.60 2.86 -2.19
CA ARG A 210 -19.30 3.37 -3.54
C ARG A 210 -18.61 4.73 -3.50
N LEU A 211 -19.06 5.61 -2.60
CA LEU A 211 -18.46 6.94 -2.42
C LEU A 211 -17.03 6.85 -1.85
N ARG A 212 -16.81 5.98 -0.85
CA ARG A 212 -15.45 5.69 -0.36
C ARG A 212 -14.53 5.21 -1.49
N ARG A 213 -14.99 4.27 -2.33
CA ARG A 213 -14.22 3.83 -3.50
C ARG A 213 -13.94 4.94 -4.49
N LEU A 214 -14.89 5.85 -4.72
CA LEU A 214 -14.71 6.99 -5.61
C LEU A 214 -13.60 7.90 -5.12
N PHE A 215 -13.67 8.36 -3.87
CA PHE A 215 -12.70 9.30 -3.30
C PHE A 215 -11.34 8.65 -3.05
N ASN A 216 -11.28 7.39 -2.62
CA ASN A 216 -10.03 6.65 -2.48
C ASN A 216 -9.30 6.52 -3.84
N ARG A 217 -10.04 6.30 -4.92
CA ARG A 217 -9.47 6.27 -6.27
C ARG A 217 -9.02 7.65 -6.76
N ALA A 218 -9.71 8.73 -6.35
CA ALA A 218 -9.36 10.10 -6.71
C ALA A 218 -8.06 10.57 -6.06
N GLN A 219 -7.58 9.90 -4.99
CA GLN A 219 -6.36 10.30 -4.27
C GLN A 219 -6.38 11.76 -3.82
N VAL A 220 -7.45 12.14 -3.14
CA VAL A 220 -7.71 13.51 -2.68
C VAL A 220 -6.57 14.03 -1.83
N ASP A 221 -6.05 15.20 -2.14
CA ASP A 221 -5.06 15.91 -1.32
C ASP A 221 -5.70 16.70 -0.17
N GLU A 222 -4.88 17.29 0.72
CA GLU A 222 -5.38 18.04 1.89
C GLU A 222 -6.16 19.30 1.48
N ASN A 223 -5.77 19.98 0.41
CA ASN A 223 -6.48 21.16 -0.08
C ASN A 223 -7.83 20.76 -0.70
N GLU A 224 -7.85 19.74 -1.53
CA GLU A 224 -9.09 19.18 -2.12
C GLU A 224 -10.04 18.69 -1.03
N LEU A 225 -9.50 18.00 -0.01
CA LEU A 225 -10.30 17.55 1.13
C LEU A 225 -10.94 18.73 1.88
N ASN A 226 -10.20 19.80 2.10
CA ASN A 226 -10.72 21.00 2.74
C ASN A 226 -11.81 21.68 1.89
N ILE A 227 -11.64 21.75 0.56
CA ILE A 227 -12.66 22.23 -0.37
C ILE A 227 -13.94 21.38 -0.26
N LEU A 228 -13.80 20.05 -0.33
CA LEU A 228 -14.93 19.12 -0.21
C LEU A 228 -15.66 19.28 1.12
N ARG A 229 -14.92 19.41 2.23
CA ARG A 229 -15.52 19.66 3.56
C ARG A 229 -16.24 21.02 3.61
N GLY A 230 -15.67 22.03 2.97
CA GLY A 230 -16.30 23.35 2.82
C GLY A 230 -17.62 23.28 2.06
N ILE A 231 -17.65 22.56 0.94
CA ILE A 231 -18.87 22.32 0.15
C ILE A 231 -19.94 21.62 1.01
N LEU A 232 -19.57 20.52 1.70
CA LEU A 232 -20.49 19.80 2.56
C LEU A 232 -21.08 20.69 3.66
N SER A 233 -20.25 21.53 4.26
CA SER A 233 -20.70 22.49 5.30
C SER A 233 -21.65 23.54 4.73
N ALA A 234 -21.46 23.96 3.49
CA ALA A 234 -22.30 24.98 2.84
C ALA A 234 -23.66 24.45 2.40
N VAL A 235 -23.75 23.14 2.03
CA VAL A 235 -25.00 22.50 1.54
C VAL A 235 -25.72 21.73 2.64
N ALA A 236 -25.17 21.64 3.85
CA ALA A 236 -25.83 20.95 4.96
C ALA A 236 -27.17 21.64 5.27
N PRO A 237 -28.28 20.86 5.44
CA PRO A 237 -29.57 21.42 5.79
C PRO A 237 -29.49 22.23 7.09
N GLY A 238 -29.89 23.49 7.04
CA GLY A 238 -29.80 24.43 8.18
C GLY A 238 -28.62 25.39 8.14
N SER A 239 -27.69 25.29 7.18
CA SER A 239 -26.69 26.33 6.91
C SER A 239 -27.35 27.46 6.10
N GLY A 240 -27.87 28.46 6.78
CA GLY A 240 -28.33 29.70 6.14
C GLY A 240 -27.16 30.40 5.44
N PRO A 241 -27.45 31.29 4.45
CA PRO A 241 -26.40 32.04 3.77
C PRO A 241 -25.58 32.84 4.79
N ARG A 242 -24.25 32.63 4.80
CA ARG A 242 -23.35 33.49 5.60
C ARG A 242 -23.52 34.91 5.14
N PRO A 243 -23.77 35.91 6.06
CA PRO A 243 -23.74 37.30 5.68
C PRO A 243 -22.38 37.61 5.04
N LYS A 244 -22.42 38.23 3.86
CA LYS A 244 -21.20 38.77 3.23
C LYS A 244 -20.59 39.81 4.15
N PRO A 245 -19.24 39.83 4.29
CA PRO A 245 -18.53 40.86 5.05
C PRO A 245 -18.76 42.26 4.46
#